data_32dd9f71fe3478b8c20e2e7fe17b2734
#
_entry.id   32dd9f71fe3478b8c20e2e7fe17b2734
#
_cell.length_a   1.000
_cell.length_b   1.000
_cell.length_c   1.000
_cell.angle_alpha   90.00
_cell.angle_beta   90.00
_cell.angle_gamma   90.00
#
_symmetry.space_group_name_H-M   'P 1'
#
loop_
_entity.id
_entity.type
_entity.pdbx_description
1 polymer ?
#
loop_
_entity_poly.entity_id
_entity_poly.type
_entity_poly.pdbx_seq_one_letter_code
_entity_poly.pdbx_strand_id
1 'polypeptide(L)'
;KGVIIAQNLEEAEQAVHEMIDDGKFGKSGSRVVIEEFLTGPEVSVLAFTDGKTVKPMVSAQDHKRAYDNDEGLNTGGMGTFSPSRLYDDAKAEECMKNIFVPTIKAMSSECRPFKGVLYFGLMMTANGVKVIEYNCRFGDPETQVVLPRLKTDLVEIMEAVIDERLDEINIEWEDNAAVCVV
;
A
#
# COMPACT_ATOMS: atom_id res chain seq x y z
N LYS A 1 -14.80 2.11 -5.97
CA LYS A 1 -14.21 2.07 -4.61
C LYS A 1 -15.18 2.68 -3.61
N GLY A 2 -15.24 2.13 -2.38
CA GLY A 2 -16.14 2.57 -1.32
C GLY A 2 -15.53 3.60 -0.36
N VAL A 3 -14.55 4.40 -0.79
CA VAL A 3 -13.92 5.43 0.03
C VAL A 3 -14.48 6.80 -0.35
N ILE A 4 -14.96 7.55 0.64
CA ILE A 4 -15.41 8.93 0.49
C ILE A 4 -14.54 9.82 1.38
N ILE A 5 -13.99 10.88 0.80
CA ILE A 5 -13.20 11.88 1.50
C ILE A 5 -14.13 13.06 1.78
N ALA A 6 -14.63 13.14 3.01
CA ALA A 6 -15.50 14.22 3.45
C ALA A 6 -14.69 15.46 3.87
N GLN A 7 -15.09 16.64 3.40
CA GLN A 7 -14.42 17.90 3.72
C GLN A 7 -14.99 18.58 4.97
N ASN A 8 -16.19 18.17 5.38
CA ASN A 8 -16.92 18.73 6.51
C ASN A 8 -17.84 17.66 7.13
N LEU A 9 -18.45 18.00 8.27
CA LEU A 9 -19.31 17.08 9.02
C LEU A 9 -20.56 16.69 8.22
N GLU A 10 -21.18 17.62 7.50
CA GLU A 10 -22.39 17.36 6.72
C GLU A 10 -22.13 16.31 5.62
N GLU A 11 -21.02 16.45 4.89
CA GLU A 11 -20.60 15.46 3.90
C GLU A 11 -20.31 14.10 4.53
N ALA A 12 -19.69 14.07 5.72
CA ALA A 12 -19.41 12.83 6.44
C ALA A 12 -20.69 12.12 6.87
N GLU A 13 -21.66 12.86 7.44
CA GLU A 13 -22.96 12.33 7.84
C GLU A 13 -23.74 11.81 6.62
N GLN A 14 -23.77 12.56 5.53
CA GLN A 14 -24.37 12.13 4.28
C GLN A 14 -23.74 10.84 3.74
N ALA A 15 -22.41 10.76 3.74
CA ALA A 15 -21.70 9.57 3.29
C ALA A 15 -22.03 8.32 4.11
N VAL A 16 -22.10 8.45 5.44
CA VAL A 16 -22.47 7.36 6.33
C VAL A 16 -23.92 6.92 6.08
N HIS A 17 -24.84 7.88 5.92
CA HIS A 17 -26.24 7.60 5.61
C HIS A 17 -26.41 6.84 4.30
N GLU A 18 -25.76 7.30 3.22
CA GLU A 18 -25.78 6.61 1.92
C GLU A 18 -25.22 5.18 2.00
N MET A 19 -24.14 4.99 2.76
CA MET A 19 -23.47 3.68 2.87
C MET A 19 -24.29 2.68 3.70
N ILE A 20 -24.81 3.09 4.85
CA ILE A 20 -25.47 2.22 5.82
C ILE A 20 -26.97 2.15 5.59
N ASP A 21 -27.67 3.30 5.57
CA ASP A 21 -29.13 3.34 5.55
C ASP A 21 -29.69 3.10 4.14
N ASP A 22 -29.10 3.76 3.13
CA ASP A 22 -29.52 3.59 1.73
C ASP A 22 -28.93 2.32 1.09
N GLY A 23 -27.97 1.69 1.75
CA GLY A 23 -27.37 0.45 1.29
C GLY A 23 -26.60 0.57 -0.04
N LYS A 24 -25.99 1.72 -0.33
CA LYS A 24 -25.26 2.02 -1.58
C LYS A 24 -24.30 0.93 -2.02
N PHE A 25 -23.70 0.22 -1.10
CA PHE A 25 -22.79 -0.90 -1.35
C PHE A 25 -23.37 -2.26 -0.90
N GLY A 26 -24.69 -2.34 -0.71
CA GLY A 26 -25.36 -3.56 -0.24
C GLY A 26 -24.79 -4.05 1.10
N LYS A 27 -24.64 -5.36 1.26
CA LYS A 27 -24.14 -5.95 2.51
C LYS A 27 -22.71 -5.49 2.87
N SER A 28 -21.90 -5.10 1.90
CA SER A 28 -20.53 -4.61 2.15
C SER A 28 -20.52 -3.24 2.83
N GLY A 29 -21.57 -2.44 2.65
CA GLY A 29 -21.74 -1.14 3.28
C GLY A 29 -22.37 -1.16 4.68
N SER A 30 -22.73 -2.33 5.22
CA SER A 30 -23.35 -2.44 6.55
C SER A 30 -22.42 -2.09 7.71
N ARG A 31 -21.13 -1.94 7.45
CA ARG A 31 -20.12 -1.47 8.40
C ARG A 31 -19.17 -0.53 7.69
N VAL A 32 -18.92 0.62 8.28
CA VAL A 32 -17.99 1.62 7.77
C VAL A 32 -16.86 1.86 8.77
N VAL A 33 -15.69 2.28 8.24
CA VAL A 33 -14.56 2.75 9.04
C VAL A 33 -14.46 4.26 8.82
N ILE A 34 -14.37 5.01 9.91
CA ILE A 34 -14.16 6.46 9.88
C ILE A 34 -12.72 6.70 10.31
N GLU A 35 -11.94 7.33 9.45
CA GLU A 35 -10.50 7.49 9.61
C GLU A 35 -10.13 8.97 9.72
N GLU A 36 -8.92 9.23 10.25
CA GLU A 36 -8.30 10.55 10.26
C GLU A 36 -8.19 11.07 8.80
N PHE A 37 -8.54 12.33 8.59
CA PHE A 37 -8.29 12.99 7.31
C PHE A 37 -6.80 13.29 7.16
N LEU A 38 -6.14 12.55 6.29
CA LEU A 38 -4.71 12.67 6.02
C LEU A 38 -4.46 13.59 4.83
N THR A 39 -3.37 14.36 4.91
CA THR A 39 -2.89 15.21 3.82
C THR A 39 -1.40 14.97 3.57
N GLY A 40 -1.02 14.91 2.31
CA GLY A 40 0.36 14.68 1.86
C GLY A 40 0.41 13.89 0.56
N PRO A 41 1.59 13.74 -0.02
CA PRO A 41 1.77 12.87 -1.18
C PRO A 41 1.72 11.40 -0.78
N GLU A 42 1.18 10.58 -1.69
CA GLU A 42 1.08 9.13 -1.52
C GLU A 42 2.35 8.43 -2.03
N VAL A 43 2.69 7.33 -1.38
CA VAL A 43 3.76 6.40 -1.80
C VAL A 43 3.28 4.98 -1.59
N SER A 44 3.59 4.11 -2.53
CA SER A 44 3.29 2.68 -2.45
C SER A 44 4.56 1.90 -2.10
N VAL A 45 4.47 1.04 -1.08
CA VAL A 45 5.51 0.08 -0.76
C VAL A 45 4.89 -1.30 -0.63
N LEU A 46 5.30 -2.22 -1.49
CA LEU A 46 4.92 -3.62 -1.38
C LEU A 46 5.96 -4.34 -0.52
N ALA A 47 5.55 -5.41 0.13
CA ALA A 47 6.48 -6.23 0.89
C ALA A 47 6.14 -7.72 0.74
N PHE A 48 7.17 -8.55 0.67
CA PHE A 48 7.03 -9.99 0.89
C PHE A 48 6.95 -10.27 2.39
N THR A 49 6.12 -11.21 2.78
CA THR A 49 6.05 -11.69 4.17
C THR A 49 5.68 -13.15 4.23
N ASP A 50 6.29 -13.87 5.14
CA ASP A 50 6.02 -15.26 5.48
C ASP A 50 5.19 -15.42 6.78
N GLY A 51 4.69 -14.29 7.31
CA GLY A 51 3.95 -14.22 8.56
C GLY A 51 4.81 -13.95 9.79
N LYS A 52 6.12 -14.00 9.66
CA LYS A 52 7.12 -13.72 10.72
C LYS A 52 8.08 -12.61 10.29
N THR A 53 8.62 -12.75 9.10
CA THR A 53 9.55 -11.83 8.45
C THR A 53 8.80 -10.95 7.46
N VAL A 54 9.22 -9.70 7.33
CA VAL A 54 8.75 -8.78 6.30
C VAL A 54 9.95 -8.19 5.57
N LYS A 55 9.93 -8.28 4.23
CA LYS A 55 10.98 -7.71 3.36
C LYS A 55 10.34 -6.77 2.36
N PRO A 56 10.47 -5.44 2.58
CA PRO A 56 9.93 -4.43 1.68
C PRO A 56 10.62 -4.50 0.30
N MET A 57 9.85 -4.22 -0.73
CA MET A 57 10.32 -4.00 -2.08
C MET A 57 10.73 -2.53 -2.26
N VAL A 58 11.31 -2.20 -3.40
CA VAL A 58 11.56 -0.81 -3.80
C VAL A 58 10.25 -0.03 -3.85
N SER A 59 10.30 1.23 -3.45
CA SER A 59 9.11 2.09 -3.43
C SER A 59 8.61 2.42 -4.83
N ALA A 60 7.32 2.67 -4.95
CA ALA A 60 6.70 3.19 -6.17
C ALA A 60 5.81 4.39 -5.84
N GLN A 61 5.51 5.17 -6.84
CA GLN A 61 4.56 6.28 -6.74
C GLN A 61 3.58 6.24 -7.89
N ASP A 62 2.31 5.99 -7.56
CA ASP A 62 1.20 5.92 -8.49
C ASP A 62 0.57 7.30 -8.69
N HIS A 63 0.06 7.54 -9.91
CA HIS A 63 -0.68 8.74 -10.28
C HIS A 63 -2.14 8.36 -10.54
N LYS A 64 -3.01 8.65 -9.58
CA LYS A 64 -4.41 8.21 -9.59
C LYS A 64 -5.36 9.18 -10.27
N ARG A 65 -5.01 10.46 -10.37
CA ARG A 65 -5.87 11.49 -10.94
C ARG A 65 -5.92 11.41 -12.47
N ALA A 66 -7.11 11.59 -13.03
CA ALA A 66 -7.36 11.44 -14.45
C ALA A 66 -6.79 12.56 -15.32
N TYR A 67 -6.55 13.75 -14.76
CA TYR A 67 -6.13 14.95 -15.49
C TYR A 67 -4.80 15.48 -15.01
N ASP A 68 -4.20 16.37 -15.80
CA ASP A 68 -2.97 17.07 -15.48
C ASP A 68 -3.10 17.84 -14.16
N ASN A 69 -1.95 18.14 -13.53
CA ASN A 69 -1.86 18.83 -12.25
C ASN A 69 -2.55 18.13 -11.06
N ASP A 70 -2.64 16.81 -11.10
CA ASP A 70 -3.29 15.99 -10.06
C ASP A 70 -4.77 16.37 -9.86
N GLU A 71 -5.48 16.58 -10.96
CA GLU A 71 -6.88 16.97 -10.98
C GLU A 71 -7.78 15.83 -11.50
N GLY A 72 -9.10 16.00 -11.33
CA GLY A 72 -10.11 15.05 -11.78
C GLY A 72 -10.40 13.93 -10.79
N LEU A 73 -11.14 12.91 -11.26
CA LEU A 73 -11.52 11.76 -10.45
C LEU A 73 -10.34 10.81 -10.24
N ASN A 74 -10.33 10.15 -9.08
CA ASN A 74 -9.41 9.05 -8.84
C ASN A 74 -9.73 7.86 -9.74
N THR A 75 -8.69 7.37 -10.43
CA THR A 75 -8.73 6.16 -11.27
C THR A 75 -8.13 4.96 -10.54
N GLY A 76 -7.95 3.85 -11.26
CA GLY A 76 -7.18 2.71 -10.78
C GLY A 76 -5.67 2.93 -10.78
N GLY A 77 -5.20 3.96 -11.49
CA GLY A 77 -3.80 4.33 -11.74
C GLY A 77 -3.61 4.71 -13.19
N MET A 78 -3.10 5.92 -13.44
CA MET A 78 -2.80 6.43 -14.78
C MET A 78 -1.36 6.13 -15.19
N GLY A 79 -0.56 5.70 -14.24
CA GLY A 79 0.84 5.36 -14.39
C GLY A 79 1.57 5.43 -13.08
N THR A 80 2.78 4.88 -13.05
CA THR A 80 3.59 4.78 -11.84
C THR A 80 5.07 4.81 -12.18
N PHE A 81 5.89 5.17 -11.21
CA PHE A 81 7.34 5.08 -11.33
C PHE A 81 7.97 4.54 -10.04
N SER A 82 9.16 4.01 -10.16
CA SER A 82 10.00 3.48 -9.07
C SER A 82 11.47 3.85 -9.31
N PRO A 83 12.23 4.32 -8.31
CA PRO A 83 11.83 4.55 -6.92
C PRO A 83 11.11 5.89 -6.73
N SER A 84 10.31 6.03 -5.67
CA SER A 84 9.77 7.33 -5.26
C SER A 84 10.85 8.18 -4.60
N ARG A 85 10.97 9.43 -5.01
CA ARG A 85 11.89 10.40 -4.38
C ARG A 85 11.45 10.84 -2.98
N LEU A 86 10.21 10.52 -2.61
CA LEU A 86 9.63 10.86 -1.31
C LEU A 86 9.94 9.81 -0.24
N TYR A 87 10.53 8.68 -0.62
CA TYR A 87 10.79 7.53 0.23
C TYR A 87 12.28 7.22 0.26
N ASP A 88 13.00 7.91 1.13
CA ASP A 88 14.42 7.74 1.41
C ASP A 88 14.68 6.64 2.46
N ASP A 89 15.95 6.35 2.72
CA ASP A 89 16.36 5.32 3.69
C ASP A 89 15.84 5.61 5.10
N ALA A 90 15.80 6.89 5.51
CA ALA A 90 15.29 7.26 6.83
C ALA A 90 13.80 6.93 6.97
N LYS A 91 13.01 7.18 5.92
CA LYS A 91 11.60 6.80 5.87
C LYS A 91 11.40 5.29 5.77
N ALA A 92 12.28 4.59 5.07
CA ALA A 92 12.27 3.14 5.01
C ALA A 92 12.49 2.53 6.41
N GLU A 93 13.45 3.02 7.17
CA GLU A 93 13.70 2.60 8.55
C GLU A 93 12.50 2.94 9.47
N GLU A 94 11.95 4.15 9.35
CA GLU A 94 10.76 4.57 10.09
C GLU A 94 9.59 3.63 9.81
N CYS A 95 9.29 3.34 8.54
CA CYS A 95 8.21 2.45 8.15
C CYS A 95 8.44 1.02 8.62
N MET A 96 9.67 0.53 8.51
CA MET A 96 10.03 -0.80 8.98
C MET A 96 9.73 -0.97 10.47
N LYS A 97 10.17 0.01 11.28
CA LYS A 97 10.02 0.01 12.74
C LYS A 97 8.59 0.25 13.20
N ASN A 98 7.89 1.21 12.60
CA ASN A 98 6.63 1.73 13.12
C ASN A 98 5.40 1.17 12.40
N ILE A 99 5.55 0.61 11.18
CA ILE A 99 4.45 0.16 10.34
C ILE A 99 4.60 -1.33 9.99
N PHE A 100 5.64 -1.72 9.23
CA PHE A 100 5.69 -3.04 8.62
C PHE A 100 5.81 -4.17 9.63
N VAL A 101 6.82 -4.11 10.49
CA VAL A 101 7.03 -5.12 11.55
C VAL A 101 5.85 -5.15 12.54
N PRO A 102 5.33 -4.01 13.05
CA PRO A 102 4.15 -4.02 13.89
C PRO A 102 2.92 -4.62 13.24
N THR A 103 2.67 -4.35 11.95
CA THR A 103 1.54 -4.93 11.22
C THR A 103 1.59 -6.46 11.18
N ILE A 104 2.74 -7.03 10.80
CA ILE A 104 2.89 -8.50 10.72
C ILE A 104 2.79 -9.13 12.11
N LYS A 105 3.38 -8.51 13.13
CA LYS A 105 3.27 -8.97 14.52
C LYS A 105 1.83 -8.92 15.04
N ALA A 106 1.09 -7.85 14.74
CA ALA A 106 -0.31 -7.72 15.12
C ALA A 106 -1.17 -8.81 14.48
N MET A 107 -1.01 -9.07 13.19
CA MET A 107 -1.71 -10.15 12.49
C MET A 107 -1.42 -11.53 13.11
N SER A 108 -0.17 -11.78 13.47
CA SER A 108 0.22 -13.03 14.14
C SER A 108 -0.37 -13.15 15.54
N SER A 109 -0.41 -12.05 16.31
CA SER A 109 -0.99 -12.02 17.66
C SER A 109 -2.52 -12.24 17.67
N GLU A 110 -3.18 -11.86 16.59
CA GLU A 110 -4.62 -12.12 16.36
C GLU A 110 -4.89 -13.52 15.80
N CYS A 111 -3.89 -14.41 15.77
CA CYS A 111 -3.98 -15.74 15.17
C CYS A 111 -4.37 -15.73 13.68
N ARG A 112 -3.97 -14.69 12.96
CA ARG A 112 -4.22 -14.48 11.53
C ARG A 112 -2.93 -14.10 10.78
N PRO A 113 -1.86 -14.91 10.87
CA PRO A 113 -0.62 -14.62 10.17
C PRO A 113 -0.88 -14.49 8.67
N PHE A 114 -0.31 -13.47 8.05
CA PHE A 114 -0.44 -13.23 6.61
C PHE A 114 0.85 -13.64 5.89
N LYS A 115 0.71 -14.45 4.84
CA LYS A 115 1.80 -14.85 3.95
C LYS A 115 1.52 -14.38 2.52
N GLY A 116 2.52 -13.88 1.86
CA GLY A 116 2.43 -13.42 0.47
C GLY A 116 2.92 -12.00 0.28
N VAL A 117 2.26 -11.26 -0.59
CA VAL A 117 2.57 -9.85 -0.87
C VAL A 117 1.56 -8.96 -0.17
N LEU A 118 2.06 -8.09 0.70
CA LEU A 118 1.29 -7.06 1.36
C LEU A 118 1.66 -5.70 0.77
N TYR A 119 0.67 -5.00 0.24
CA TYR A 119 0.81 -3.64 -0.25
C TYR A 119 0.44 -2.66 0.86
N PHE A 120 1.32 -1.71 1.11
CA PHE A 120 1.13 -0.59 2.01
C PHE A 120 0.92 0.68 1.20
N GLY A 121 -0.29 1.23 1.22
CA GLY A 121 -0.56 2.59 0.77
C GLY A 121 -0.17 3.55 1.88
N LEU A 122 0.81 4.39 1.64
CA LEU A 122 1.39 5.29 2.61
C LEU A 122 1.15 6.74 2.22
N MET A 123 0.94 7.61 3.20
CA MET A 123 0.92 9.07 3.02
C MET A 123 2.06 9.72 3.79
N MET A 124 2.85 10.54 3.10
CA MET A 124 3.93 11.31 3.68
C MET A 124 3.34 12.58 4.30
N THR A 125 2.95 12.51 5.57
CA THR A 125 2.36 13.66 6.27
C THR A 125 3.40 14.52 6.96
N ALA A 126 3.02 15.73 7.37
CA ALA A 126 3.88 16.61 8.17
C ALA A 126 4.28 15.99 9.53
N ASN A 127 3.49 15.02 10.02
CA ASN A 127 3.70 14.36 11.32
C ASN A 127 4.27 12.93 11.19
N GLY A 128 4.95 12.62 10.08
CA GLY A 128 5.51 11.29 9.79
C GLY A 128 4.67 10.50 8.79
N VAL A 129 5.08 9.27 8.56
CA VAL A 129 4.41 8.40 7.60
C VAL A 129 3.17 7.76 8.23
N LYS A 130 2.05 7.81 7.52
CA LYS A 130 0.77 7.21 7.92
C LYS A 130 0.33 6.18 6.89
N VAL A 131 -0.39 5.14 7.35
CA VAL A 131 -0.99 4.14 6.47
C VAL A 131 -2.36 4.65 5.99
N ILE A 132 -2.60 4.58 4.68
CA ILE A 132 -3.89 4.85 4.06
C ILE A 132 -4.70 3.56 3.96
N GLU A 133 -4.07 2.52 3.39
CA GLU A 133 -4.72 1.23 3.15
C GLU A 133 -3.71 0.09 3.08
N TYR A 134 -4.21 -1.12 3.25
CA TYR A 134 -3.53 -2.37 2.94
C TYR A 134 -4.23 -3.07 1.79
N ASN A 135 -3.44 -3.70 0.91
CA ASN A 135 -3.96 -4.64 -0.07
C ASN A 135 -3.18 -5.96 0.01
N CYS A 136 -3.89 -7.09 0.03
CA CYS A 136 -3.30 -8.43 0.19
C CYS A 136 -2.93 -9.04 -1.18
N ARG A 137 -2.20 -8.29 -2.01
CA ARG A 137 -1.84 -8.64 -3.38
C ARG A 137 -0.77 -7.69 -3.91
N PHE A 138 -0.25 -8.02 -5.09
CA PHE A 138 0.53 -7.06 -5.88
C PHE A 138 -0.32 -5.84 -6.29
N GLY A 139 0.33 -4.70 -6.50
CA GLY A 139 -0.28 -3.48 -6.99
C GLY A 139 -0.44 -3.47 -8.52
N ASP A 140 -1.36 -2.68 -9.01
CA ASP A 140 -1.51 -2.34 -10.41
C ASP A 140 -1.80 -0.83 -10.50
N PRO A 141 -0.87 -0.04 -11.09
CA PRO A 141 0.26 -0.41 -11.94
C PRO A 141 1.64 -0.55 -11.25
N GLU A 142 1.75 -0.64 -9.92
CA GLU A 142 3.05 -0.66 -9.22
C GLU A 142 3.91 -1.88 -9.57
N THR A 143 3.28 -3.02 -9.80
CA THR A 143 3.99 -4.27 -10.18
C THR A 143 4.82 -4.08 -11.44
N GLN A 144 4.32 -3.31 -12.40
CA GLN A 144 4.96 -3.04 -13.69
C GLN A 144 6.25 -2.21 -13.57
N VAL A 145 6.49 -1.57 -12.43
CA VAL A 145 7.73 -0.81 -12.16
C VAL A 145 8.59 -1.40 -11.05
N VAL A 146 8.01 -2.22 -10.18
CA VAL A 146 8.73 -2.86 -9.07
C VAL A 146 9.41 -4.14 -9.54
N LEU A 147 8.67 -5.08 -10.14
CA LEU A 147 9.23 -6.38 -10.54
C LEU A 147 10.33 -6.29 -11.62
N PRO A 148 10.29 -5.39 -12.61
CA PRO A 148 11.41 -5.23 -13.54
C PRO A 148 12.75 -4.83 -12.90
N ARG A 149 12.72 -4.36 -11.65
CA ARG A 149 13.90 -4.01 -10.87
C ARG A 149 14.37 -5.13 -9.94
N LEU A 150 13.63 -6.23 -9.85
CA LEU A 150 13.99 -7.38 -9.03
C LEU A 150 15.08 -8.20 -9.73
N LYS A 151 16.21 -8.45 -9.05
CA LYS A 151 17.31 -9.32 -9.52
C LYS A 151 17.16 -10.75 -9.04
N THR A 152 16.73 -10.93 -7.81
CA THR A 152 16.51 -12.24 -7.21
C THR A 152 15.34 -12.94 -7.90
N ASP A 153 15.45 -14.24 -8.15
CA ASP A 153 14.37 -15.00 -8.77
C ASP A 153 13.09 -14.93 -7.92
N LEU A 154 12.01 -14.50 -8.55
CA LEU A 154 10.73 -14.32 -7.87
C LEU A 154 10.17 -15.65 -7.35
N VAL A 155 10.38 -16.75 -8.06
CA VAL A 155 9.93 -18.08 -7.64
C VAL A 155 10.65 -18.52 -6.38
N GLU A 156 11.97 -18.29 -6.28
CA GLU A 156 12.74 -18.56 -5.06
C GLU A 156 12.21 -17.80 -3.85
N ILE A 157 11.86 -16.52 -4.05
CA ILE A 157 11.23 -15.69 -2.98
C ILE A 157 9.87 -16.26 -2.58
N MET A 158 9.04 -16.64 -3.55
CA MET A 158 7.70 -17.20 -3.30
C MET A 158 7.77 -18.53 -2.55
N GLU A 159 8.70 -19.41 -2.91
CA GLU A 159 8.97 -20.65 -2.18
C GLU A 159 9.41 -20.37 -0.74
N ALA A 160 10.33 -19.43 -0.53
CA ALA A 160 10.77 -19.03 0.79
C ALA A 160 9.64 -18.46 1.66
N VAL A 161 8.70 -17.72 1.07
CA VAL A 161 7.49 -17.23 1.75
C VAL A 161 6.60 -18.41 2.20
N ILE A 162 6.39 -19.39 1.34
CA ILE A 162 5.58 -20.58 1.65
C ILE A 162 6.21 -21.39 2.77
N ASP A 163 7.52 -21.60 2.69
CA ASP A 163 8.32 -22.43 3.60
C ASP A 163 8.68 -21.73 4.92
N GLU A 164 8.27 -20.45 5.11
CA GLU A 164 8.57 -19.62 6.29
C GLU A 164 10.08 -19.44 6.56
N ARG A 165 10.86 -19.32 5.50
CA ARG A 165 12.33 -19.09 5.53
C ARG A 165 12.73 -17.82 4.77
N LEU A 166 11.85 -16.81 4.72
CA LEU A 166 12.10 -15.56 4.03
C LEU A 166 13.29 -14.78 4.61
N ASP A 167 13.62 -14.97 5.88
CA ASP A 167 14.78 -14.38 6.54
C ASP A 167 16.10 -14.89 5.96
N GLU A 168 16.15 -16.11 5.39
CA GLU A 168 17.33 -16.72 4.76
C GLU A 168 17.62 -16.15 3.37
N ILE A 169 16.65 -15.53 2.70
CA ILE A 169 16.78 -15.05 1.32
C ILE A 169 17.30 -13.61 1.31
N ASN A 170 18.39 -13.37 0.57
CA ASN A 170 18.83 -12.00 0.26
C ASN A 170 18.17 -11.53 -1.02
N ILE A 171 17.23 -10.56 -0.90
CA ILE A 171 16.51 -9.99 -2.04
C ILE A 171 17.28 -8.80 -2.58
N GLU A 172 17.77 -8.91 -3.82
CA GLU A 172 18.53 -7.88 -4.51
C GLU A 172 17.68 -7.15 -5.56
N TRP A 173 17.93 -5.85 -5.69
CA TRP A 173 17.25 -4.96 -6.62
C TRP A 173 18.25 -4.26 -7.54
N GLU A 174 17.83 -3.96 -8.77
CA GLU A 174 18.59 -3.10 -9.68
C GLU A 174 18.57 -1.65 -9.20
N ASP A 175 19.73 -1.00 -9.30
CA ASP A 175 19.87 0.44 -9.03
C ASP A 175 19.54 1.27 -10.29
N ASN A 176 18.32 1.13 -10.75
CA ASN A 176 17.77 1.82 -11.90
C ASN A 176 16.39 2.39 -11.58
N ALA A 177 15.78 3.07 -12.52
CA ALA A 177 14.41 3.54 -12.42
C ALA A 177 13.54 2.83 -13.47
N ALA A 178 12.26 2.66 -13.15
CA ALA A 178 11.25 2.15 -14.05
C ALA A 178 10.03 3.08 -14.05
N VAL A 179 9.40 3.22 -15.20
CA VAL A 179 8.18 4.01 -15.41
C VAL A 179 7.20 3.19 -16.21
N CYS A 180 5.95 3.19 -15.78
CA CYS A 180 4.82 2.61 -16.51
C CYS A 180 3.78 3.71 -16.76
N VAL A 181 3.23 3.72 -17.96
CA VAL A 181 2.08 4.56 -18.37
C VAL A 181 0.96 3.61 -18.79
N VAL A 182 -0.24 3.85 -18.29
CA VAL A 182 -1.46 3.06 -18.56
C VAL A 182 -2.26 3.73 -19.66
#